data_3c000ab770a8f0e92256b26df2222f33
#
_entry.id   3c000ab770a8f0e92256b26df2222f33
#
_cell.length_a   1.000
_cell.length_b   1.000
_cell.length_c   1.000
_cell.angle_alpha   90.00
_cell.angle_beta   90.00
_cell.angle_gamma   90.00
#
_symmetry.space_group_name_H-M   'P 1'
#
loop_
_entity.id
_entity.type
_entity.pdbx_description
1 polymer ?
#
loop_
_entity_poly.entity_id
_entity_poly.type
_entity_poly.pdbx_seq_one_letter_code
_entity_poly.pdbx_strand_id
1 'polypeptide(L)'
;MEPPNSSPTLGSHVVELLAAVRRGEPGAADEIFGLLYPDLRQLAHSRLRRSGRLTLLDTTSLVHEAYLRLFKAGTLAADDRGQFLAYAARVMRSVVVDFVRRRAAGRRGGNAPHVGLDEEANALSDTREREVMRIDEALEELAAIDERLVRVVEMRYFAGMTEDQVADALGLSRRSVARDWEKARLFLATTLD
;
A
#
# COMPACT_ATOMS: atom_id res chain seq x y z
N MET A 1 -35.12 27.14 18.60
CA MET A 1 -33.70 27.39 18.26
C MET A 1 -33.09 26.04 17.99
N GLU A 2 -33.13 25.62 16.71
CA GLU A 2 -32.51 24.35 16.28
C GLU A 2 -30.99 24.48 16.40
N PRO A 3 -30.29 23.41 16.90
CA PRO A 3 -28.84 23.40 16.88
C PRO A 3 -28.34 23.36 15.44
N PRO A 4 -27.21 24.01 15.12
CA PRO A 4 -26.66 23.99 13.77
C PRO A 4 -26.34 22.55 13.37
N ASN A 5 -26.91 22.13 12.25
CA ASN A 5 -26.62 20.89 11.57
C ASN A 5 -25.15 20.91 11.14
N SER A 6 -24.26 20.48 12.03
CA SER A 6 -22.83 20.34 11.73
C SER A 6 -22.70 19.14 10.81
N SER A 7 -22.65 19.39 9.49
CA SER A 7 -22.23 18.36 8.54
C SER A 7 -20.94 17.74 9.06
N PRO A 8 -20.83 16.43 9.19
CA PRO A 8 -19.64 15.77 9.71
C PRO A 8 -18.44 16.18 8.85
N THR A 9 -17.34 16.52 9.48
CA THR A 9 -16.10 16.74 8.75
C THR A 9 -15.72 15.45 8.03
N LEU A 10 -15.02 15.53 6.88
CA LEU A 10 -14.57 14.35 6.12
C LEU A 10 -13.89 13.32 7.05
N GLY A 11 -13.16 13.78 8.05
CA GLY A 11 -12.49 12.91 9.03
C GLY A 11 -13.46 12.13 9.92
N SER A 12 -14.48 12.79 10.48
CA SER A 12 -15.49 12.12 11.32
C SER A 12 -16.34 11.12 10.52
N HIS A 13 -16.68 11.45 9.28
CA HIS A 13 -17.42 10.53 8.41
C HIS A 13 -16.63 9.27 8.06
N VAL A 14 -15.32 9.40 7.80
CA VAL A 14 -14.43 8.23 7.59
C VAL A 14 -14.39 7.33 8.83
N VAL A 15 -14.28 7.91 10.03
CA VAL A 15 -14.27 7.14 11.30
C VAL A 15 -15.58 6.36 11.49
N GLU A 16 -16.72 7.00 11.22
CA GLU A 16 -18.03 6.35 11.30
C GLU A 16 -18.16 5.20 10.31
N LEU A 17 -17.74 5.39 9.04
CA LEU A 17 -17.77 4.34 8.02
C LEU A 17 -16.82 3.18 8.36
N LEU A 18 -15.62 3.44 8.89
CA LEU A 18 -14.71 2.39 9.35
C LEU A 18 -15.34 1.56 10.48
N ALA A 19 -16.04 2.22 11.41
CA ALA A 19 -16.77 1.52 12.45
C ALA A 19 -17.94 0.69 11.89
N ALA A 20 -18.67 1.19 10.90
CA ALA A 20 -19.74 0.47 10.21
C ALA A 20 -19.22 -0.77 9.46
N VAL A 21 -18.09 -0.66 8.77
CA VAL A 21 -17.41 -1.80 8.12
C VAL A 21 -17.06 -2.88 9.14
N ARG A 22 -16.52 -2.50 10.31
CA ARG A 22 -16.18 -3.47 11.37
C ARG A 22 -17.41 -4.16 11.94
N ARG A 23 -18.55 -3.49 11.98
CA ARG A 23 -19.84 -4.10 12.39
C ARG A 23 -20.46 -4.98 11.30
N GLY A 24 -19.88 -5.02 10.10
CA GLY A 24 -20.41 -5.77 8.96
C GLY A 24 -21.66 -5.14 8.34
N GLU A 25 -21.85 -3.83 8.47
CA GLU A 25 -23.00 -3.14 7.91
C GLU A 25 -22.99 -3.19 6.39
N PRO A 26 -24.09 -3.62 5.76
CA PRO A 26 -24.18 -3.71 4.30
C PRO A 26 -23.92 -2.35 3.63
N GLY A 27 -23.07 -2.33 2.60
CA GLY A 27 -22.77 -1.11 1.82
C GLY A 27 -21.71 -0.20 2.42
N ALA A 28 -21.34 -0.33 3.72
CA ALA A 28 -20.33 0.52 4.35
C ALA A 28 -18.96 0.41 3.69
N ALA A 29 -18.59 -0.80 3.23
CA ALA A 29 -17.34 -1.02 2.50
C ALA A 29 -17.31 -0.30 1.16
N ASP A 30 -18.41 -0.30 0.41
CA ASP A 30 -18.53 0.38 -0.88
C ASP A 30 -18.53 1.90 -0.70
N GLU A 31 -19.18 2.39 0.34
CA GLU A 31 -19.26 3.82 0.65
C GLU A 31 -17.89 4.39 1.03
N ILE A 32 -17.16 3.74 1.94
CA ILE A 32 -15.81 4.17 2.31
C ILE A 32 -14.84 4.05 1.15
N PHE A 33 -15.00 3.01 0.31
CA PHE A 33 -14.19 2.85 -0.89
C PHE A 33 -14.43 3.99 -1.87
N GLY A 34 -15.68 4.34 -2.14
CA GLY A 34 -16.05 5.47 -2.99
C GLY A 34 -15.49 6.79 -2.48
N LEU A 35 -15.61 7.03 -1.16
CA LEU A 35 -15.12 8.23 -0.50
C LEU A 35 -13.59 8.37 -0.59
N LEU A 36 -12.84 7.28 -0.41
CA LEU A 36 -11.38 7.26 -0.41
C LEU A 36 -10.76 6.84 -1.76
N TYR A 37 -11.58 6.60 -2.79
CA TYR A 37 -11.11 6.20 -4.12
C TYR A 37 -10.05 7.13 -4.72
N PRO A 38 -10.19 8.47 -4.64
CA PRO A 38 -9.14 9.38 -5.13
C PRO A 38 -7.79 9.16 -4.43
N ASP A 39 -7.81 8.96 -3.11
CA ASP A 39 -6.61 8.71 -2.32
C ASP A 39 -5.98 7.35 -2.68
N LEU A 40 -6.80 6.31 -2.78
CA LEU A 40 -6.36 4.97 -3.18
C LEU A 40 -5.77 4.96 -4.59
N ARG A 41 -6.36 5.71 -5.52
CA ARG A 41 -5.85 5.86 -6.88
C ARG A 41 -4.50 6.58 -6.90
N GLN A 42 -4.34 7.65 -6.11
CA GLN A 42 -3.07 8.36 -5.98
C GLN A 42 -1.99 7.45 -5.38
N LEU A 43 -2.33 6.69 -4.35
CA LEU A 43 -1.47 5.72 -3.72
C LEU A 43 -1.00 4.64 -4.72
N ALA A 44 -1.94 4.02 -5.45
CA ALA A 44 -1.64 3.01 -6.46
C ALA A 44 -0.76 3.57 -7.59
N HIS A 45 -1.06 4.77 -8.09
CA HIS A 45 -0.24 5.44 -9.10
C HIS A 45 1.19 5.71 -8.61
N SER A 46 1.34 6.21 -7.37
CA SER A 46 2.65 6.43 -6.76
C SER A 46 3.42 5.12 -6.62
N ARG A 47 2.74 4.05 -6.20
CA ARG A 47 3.32 2.71 -6.06
C ARG A 47 3.87 2.18 -7.37
N LEU A 48 3.05 2.20 -8.43
CA LEU A 48 3.44 1.69 -9.76
C LEU A 48 4.55 2.51 -10.39
N ARG A 49 4.59 3.82 -10.17
CA ARG A 49 5.70 4.67 -10.64
C ARG A 49 7.03 4.27 -10.01
N ARG A 50 7.05 3.92 -8.73
CA ARG A 50 8.25 3.53 -7.98
C ARG A 50 8.68 2.10 -8.28
N SER A 51 7.74 1.20 -8.54
CA SER A 51 8.02 -0.18 -8.96
C SER A 51 8.47 -0.30 -10.42
N GLY A 52 8.70 0.85 -11.12
CA GLY A 52 8.89 0.87 -12.56
C GLY A 52 7.64 0.36 -13.28
N ARG A 53 7.19 0.95 -14.37
CA ARG A 53 5.97 0.53 -15.09
C ARG A 53 6.00 -0.98 -15.35
N LEU A 54 5.39 -1.75 -14.44
CA LEU A 54 5.07 -3.15 -14.68
C LEU A 54 3.97 -3.13 -15.74
N THR A 55 4.32 -3.42 -16.97
CA THR A 55 3.52 -3.18 -18.18
C THR A 55 2.13 -3.82 -18.19
N LEU A 56 1.83 -4.72 -17.25
CA LEU A 56 0.57 -5.46 -17.17
C LEU A 56 -0.27 -5.14 -15.92
N LEU A 57 0.22 -4.34 -14.99
CA LEU A 57 -0.54 -3.92 -13.82
C LEU A 57 -0.74 -2.41 -13.88
N ASP A 58 -1.96 -1.98 -14.17
CA ASP A 58 -2.34 -0.57 -14.17
C ASP A 58 -2.89 -0.12 -12.82
N THR A 59 -3.03 1.19 -12.65
CA THR A 59 -3.51 1.82 -11.42
C THR A 59 -4.89 1.31 -11.01
N THR A 60 -5.81 1.16 -11.96
CA THR A 60 -7.19 0.73 -11.71
C THR A 60 -7.22 -0.73 -11.25
N SER A 61 -6.50 -1.61 -11.92
CA SER A 61 -6.36 -3.02 -11.54
C SER A 61 -5.77 -3.17 -10.15
N LEU A 62 -4.74 -2.37 -9.80
CA LEU A 62 -4.14 -2.40 -8.46
C LEU A 62 -5.13 -1.96 -7.39
N VAL A 63 -5.90 -0.90 -7.64
CA VAL A 63 -6.92 -0.42 -6.68
C VAL A 63 -8.01 -1.46 -6.48
N HIS A 64 -8.51 -2.08 -7.55
CA HIS A 64 -9.57 -3.08 -7.45
C HIS A 64 -9.09 -4.36 -6.75
N GLU A 65 -7.90 -4.84 -7.06
CA GLU A 65 -7.34 -6.01 -6.37
C GLU A 65 -7.08 -5.72 -4.88
N ALA A 66 -6.62 -4.51 -4.56
CA ALA A 66 -6.48 -4.08 -3.17
C ALA A 66 -7.84 -3.99 -2.47
N TYR A 67 -8.89 -3.47 -3.10
CA TYR A 67 -10.25 -3.45 -2.57
C TYR A 67 -10.72 -4.85 -2.17
N LEU A 68 -10.59 -5.82 -3.07
CA LEU A 68 -10.99 -7.19 -2.80
C LEU A 68 -10.26 -7.79 -1.58
N ARG A 69 -8.98 -7.46 -1.40
CA ARG A 69 -8.20 -7.93 -0.25
C ARG A 69 -8.52 -7.18 1.04
N LEU A 70 -8.72 -5.87 0.97
CA LEU A 70 -9.04 -5.02 2.12
C LEU A 70 -10.34 -5.46 2.81
N PHE A 71 -11.36 -5.78 2.02
CA PHE A 71 -12.71 -6.04 2.53
C PHE A 71 -13.10 -7.53 2.59
N LYS A 72 -12.37 -8.41 1.88
CA LYS A 72 -12.63 -9.86 1.91
C LYS A 72 -12.27 -10.51 3.24
N ALA A 73 -11.31 -9.98 3.96
CA ALA A 73 -10.78 -10.58 5.19
C ALA A 73 -11.63 -10.26 6.45
N GLY A 74 -12.60 -9.35 6.38
CA GLY A 74 -13.40 -8.94 7.55
C GLY A 74 -12.63 -8.32 8.72
N THR A 75 -11.32 -8.07 8.54
CA THR A 75 -10.39 -7.67 9.60
C THR A 75 -9.79 -6.29 9.35
N LEU A 76 -10.60 -5.34 8.89
CA LEU A 76 -10.13 -3.98 8.71
C LEU A 76 -9.83 -3.34 10.07
N ALA A 77 -8.56 -3.37 10.50
CA ALA A 77 -8.08 -2.76 11.74
C ALA A 77 -7.58 -1.32 11.47
N ALA A 78 -8.51 -0.41 11.15
CA ALA A 78 -8.20 0.99 10.99
C ALA A 78 -9.28 1.82 11.70
N ASP A 79 -8.86 2.81 12.48
CA ASP A 79 -9.73 3.69 13.25
C ASP A 79 -9.89 5.07 12.62
N ASP A 80 -8.99 5.42 11.71
CA ASP A 80 -8.99 6.69 11.00
C ASP A 80 -8.49 6.55 9.55
N ARG A 81 -8.58 7.67 8.78
CA ARG A 81 -8.13 7.73 7.38
C ARG A 81 -6.64 7.41 7.21
N GLY A 82 -5.80 7.87 8.12
CA GLY A 82 -4.34 7.64 8.05
C GLY A 82 -4.01 6.17 8.19
N GLN A 83 -4.57 5.50 9.19
CA GLN A 83 -4.40 4.06 9.42
C GLN A 83 -4.99 3.24 8.25
N PHE A 84 -6.14 3.65 7.71
CA PHE A 84 -6.71 2.99 6.53
C PHE A 84 -5.77 3.08 5.32
N LEU A 85 -5.23 4.27 5.01
CA LEU A 85 -4.31 4.44 3.88
C LEU A 85 -2.99 3.70 4.09
N ALA A 86 -2.49 3.64 5.33
CA ALA A 86 -1.31 2.84 5.66
C ALA A 86 -1.56 1.34 5.41
N TYR A 87 -2.71 0.83 5.85
CA TYR A 87 -3.10 -0.55 5.59
C TYR A 87 -3.30 -0.82 4.09
N ALA A 88 -3.94 0.10 3.37
CA ALA A 88 -4.08 0.01 1.91
C ALA A 88 -2.72 -0.02 1.19
N ALA A 89 -1.74 0.78 1.64
CA ALA A 89 -0.38 0.77 1.09
C ALA A 89 0.29 -0.60 1.24
N ARG A 90 0.16 -1.22 2.40
CA ARG A 90 0.67 -2.57 2.68
C ARG A 90 -0.01 -3.62 1.80
N VAL A 91 -1.33 -3.56 1.67
CA VAL A 91 -2.09 -4.48 0.80
C VAL A 91 -1.68 -4.30 -0.66
N MET A 92 -1.54 -3.07 -1.15
CA MET A 92 -1.08 -2.83 -2.51
C MET A 92 0.35 -3.33 -2.75
N ARG A 93 1.24 -3.26 -1.76
CA ARG A 93 2.56 -3.88 -1.83
C ARG A 93 2.43 -5.39 -2.06
N SER A 94 1.65 -6.06 -1.22
CA SER A 94 1.40 -7.50 -1.35
C SER A 94 0.81 -7.88 -2.73
N VAL A 95 -0.12 -7.08 -3.28
CA VAL A 95 -0.66 -7.31 -4.63
C VAL A 95 0.43 -7.24 -5.70
N VAL A 96 1.31 -6.24 -5.64
CA VAL A 96 2.41 -6.08 -6.60
C VAL A 96 3.41 -7.22 -6.50
N VAL A 97 3.78 -7.61 -5.29
CA VAL A 97 4.71 -8.73 -5.05
C VAL A 97 4.13 -10.05 -5.57
N ASP A 98 2.86 -10.34 -5.24
CA ASP A 98 2.19 -11.55 -5.73
C ASP A 98 2.04 -11.56 -7.25
N PHE A 99 1.82 -10.40 -7.87
CA PHE A 99 1.80 -10.28 -9.32
C PHE A 99 3.15 -10.65 -9.92
N VAL A 100 4.24 -10.12 -9.38
CA VAL A 100 5.61 -10.42 -9.82
C VAL A 100 5.94 -11.90 -9.61
N ARG A 101 5.63 -12.47 -8.45
CA ARG A 101 5.85 -13.90 -8.14
C ARG A 101 5.12 -14.82 -9.13
N ARG A 102 3.84 -14.54 -9.41
CA ARG A 102 3.04 -15.33 -10.37
C ARG A 102 3.62 -15.26 -11.78
N ARG A 103 4.04 -14.08 -12.21
CA ARG A 103 4.64 -13.88 -13.52
C ARG A 103 5.98 -14.64 -13.67
N ALA A 104 6.84 -14.56 -12.67
CA ALA A 104 8.10 -15.30 -12.62
C ALA A 104 7.89 -16.81 -12.63
N ALA A 105 6.86 -17.32 -11.95
CA ALA A 105 6.50 -18.73 -11.96
C ALA A 105 5.97 -19.19 -13.34
N GLY A 106 5.13 -18.38 -13.98
CA GLY A 106 4.59 -18.66 -15.32
C GLY A 106 5.69 -18.77 -16.39
N ARG A 107 6.73 -17.95 -16.30
CA ARG A 107 7.89 -18.04 -17.24
C ARG A 107 8.70 -19.31 -17.04
N ARG A 108 8.78 -19.84 -15.82
CA ARG A 108 9.48 -21.12 -15.54
C ARG A 108 8.70 -22.35 -15.93
N GLY A 109 7.37 -22.24 -16.08
CA GLY A 109 6.47 -23.36 -16.42
C GLY A 109 6.37 -23.71 -17.91
N GLY A 110 7.15 -23.13 -18.80
CA GLY A 110 7.41 -23.63 -20.17
C GLY A 110 6.27 -23.54 -21.18
N ASN A 111 5.17 -22.83 -20.94
CA ASN A 111 4.05 -22.76 -21.89
C ASN A 111 3.54 -21.33 -22.17
N ALA A 112 4.41 -20.33 -22.04
CA ALA A 112 4.08 -19.01 -22.54
C ALA A 112 4.46 -18.95 -24.04
N PRO A 113 3.54 -18.56 -24.96
CA PRO A 113 3.93 -18.29 -26.33
C PRO A 113 4.96 -17.15 -26.30
N HIS A 114 6.17 -17.41 -26.79
CA HIS A 114 7.14 -16.38 -27.15
C HIS A 114 6.53 -15.54 -28.28
N VAL A 115 5.72 -14.56 -27.92
CA VAL A 115 5.44 -13.46 -28.83
C VAL A 115 6.70 -12.59 -28.80
N GLY A 116 7.43 -12.60 -29.91
CA GLY A 116 8.66 -11.83 -30.11
C GLY A 116 8.39 -10.33 -30.03
N LEU A 117 8.40 -9.80 -28.83
CA LEU A 117 8.36 -8.37 -28.52
C LEU A 117 9.62 -8.07 -27.70
N ASP A 118 10.52 -7.32 -28.31
CA ASP A 118 11.68 -6.66 -27.75
C ASP A 118 12.37 -7.39 -26.57
N GLU A 119 13.45 -8.07 -26.85
CA GLU A 119 14.32 -8.68 -25.82
C GLU A 119 14.77 -7.65 -24.78
N GLU A 120 14.99 -6.39 -25.18
CA GLU A 120 15.33 -5.28 -24.28
C GLU A 120 14.18 -4.94 -23.32
N ALA A 121 12.93 -4.90 -23.79
CA ALA A 121 11.76 -4.63 -22.95
C ALA A 121 11.54 -5.76 -21.92
N ASN A 122 11.81 -7.01 -22.32
CA ASN A 122 11.74 -8.17 -21.41
C ASN A 122 12.86 -8.13 -20.36
N ALA A 123 14.11 -7.82 -20.75
CA ALA A 123 15.23 -7.70 -19.83
C ALA A 123 15.04 -6.57 -18.80
N LEU A 124 14.51 -5.43 -19.23
CA LEU A 124 14.14 -4.32 -18.33
C LEU A 124 13.02 -4.71 -17.37
N SER A 125 12.02 -5.45 -17.84
CA SER A 125 10.94 -5.98 -17.00
C SER A 125 11.48 -6.94 -15.93
N ASP A 126 12.35 -7.85 -16.30
CA ASP A 126 12.97 -8.83 -15.39
C ASP A 126 13.85 -8.16 -14.33
N THR A 127 14.55 -7.10 -14.69
CA THR A 127 15.35 -6.33 -13.74
C THR A 127 14.47 -5.63 -12.70
N ARG A 128 13.38 -5.00 -13.15
CA ARG A 128 12.40 -4.33 -12.25
C ARG A 128 11.67 -5.31 -11.35
N GLU A 129 11.31 -6.47 -11.85
CA GLU A 129 10.69 -7.53 -11.06
C GLU A 129 11.63 -8.02 -9.95
N ARG A 130 12.91 -8.20 -10.25
CA ARG A 130 13.94 -8.54 -9.25
C ARG A 130 14.10 -7.43 -8.21
N GLU A 131 14.08 -6.17 -8.61
CA GLU A 131 14.13 -5.03 -7.69
C GLU A 131 12.94 -5.00 -6.74
N VAL A 132 11.72 -5.23 -7.24
CA VAL A 132 10.51 -5.33 -6.39
C VAL A 132 10.66 -6.44 -5.36
N MET A 133 11.19 -7.59 -5.75
CA MET A 133 11.41 -8.73 -4.84
C MET A 133 12.48 -8.42 -3.79
N ARG A 134 13.62 -7.84 -4.19
CA ARG A 134 14.67 -7.41 -3.25
C ARG A 134 14.15 -6.41 -2.19
N ILE A 135 13.36 -5.43 -2.63
CA ILE A 135 12.73 -4.47 -1.70
C ILE A 135 11.77 -5.18 -0.73
N ASP A 136 11.00 -6.15 -1.22
CA ASP A 136 10.08 -6.92 -0.38
C ASP A 136 10.84 -7.75 0.67
N GLU A 137 11.87 -8.46 0.27
CA GLU A 137 12.76 -9.24 1.14
C GLU A 137 13.43 -8.34 2.21
N ALA A 138 13.97 -7.19 1.81
CA ALA A 138 14.58 -6.24 2.75
C ALA A 138 13.56 -5.68 3.76
N LEU A 139 12.30 -5.49 3.36
CA LEU A 139 11.24 -5.07 4.28
C LEU A 139 10.79 -6.21 5.21
N GLU A 140 10.84 -7.47 4.77
CA GLU A 140 10.61 -8.64 5.64
C GLU A 140 11.72 -8.79 6.69
N GLU A 141 12.98 -8.61 6.30
CA GLU A 141 14.12 -8.59 7.24
C GLU A 141 14.00 -7.44 8.25
N LEU A 142 13.63 -6.23 7.79
CA LEU A 142 13.39 -5.10 8.67
C LEU A 142 12.23 -5.34 9.63
N ALA A 143 11.17 -6.04 9.19
CA ALA A 143 10.03 -6.41 10.04
C ALA A 143 10.45 -7.37 11.17
N ALA A 144 11.38 -8.28 10.90
CA ALA A 144 11.92 -9.18 11.91
C ALA A 144 12.74 -8.44 13.00
N ILE A 145 13.29 -7.27 12.67
CA ILE A 145 14.01 -6.41 13.62
C ILE A 145 13.04 -5.51 14.40
N ASP A 146 12.19 -4.76 13.68
CA ASP A 146 11.19 -3.86 14.27
C ASP A 146 10.07 -3.56 13.26
N GLU A 147 8.89 -4.17 13.47
CA GLU A 147 7.71 -3.99 12.61
C GLU A 147 7.27 -2.51 12.51
N ARG A 148 7.55 -1.70 13.54
CA ARG A 148 7.23 -0.28 13.53
C ARG A 148 8.02 0.48 12.47
N LEU A 149 9.28 0.12 12.24
CA LEU A 149 10.10 0.71 11.18
C LEU A 149 9.49 0.44 9.79
N VAL A 150 9.00 -0.78 9.57
CA VAL A 150 8.30 -1.11 8.31
C VAL A 150 7.04 -0.28 8.14
N ARG A 151 6.23 -0.11 9.19
CA ARG A 151 5.03 0.75 9.14
C ARG A 151 5.39 2.18 8.77
N VAL A 152 6.46 2.73 9.35
CA VAL A 152 6.94 4.08 9.01
C VAL A 152 7.35 4.15 7.54
N VAL A 153 8.04 3.13 7.00
CA VAL A 153 8.40 3.07 5.59
C VAL A 153 7.15 2.98 4.71
N GLU A 154 6.19 2.14 5.05
CA GLU A 154 4.95 1.97 4.29
C GLU A 154 4.16 3.28 4.22
N MET A 155 4.03 3.98 5.33
CA MET A 155 3.34 5.27 5.40
C MET A 155 4.09 6.39 4.68
N ARG A 156 5.39 6.53 4.93
CA ARG A 156 6.20 7.62 4.35
C ARG A 156 6.48 7.40 2.87
N TYR A 157 7.00 6.23 2.55
CA TYR A 157 7.49 5.96 1.19
C TYR A 157 6.38 5.51 0.26
N PHE A 158 5.50 4.64 0.69
CA PHE A 158 4.47 4.10 -0.20
C PHE A 158 3.16 4.90 -0.16
N ALA A 159 2.70 5.33 1.02
CA ALA A 159 1.49 6.15 1.14
C ALA A 159 1.76 7.66 0.96
N GLY A 160 3.02 8.11 0.95
CA GLY A 160 3.38 9.52 0.77
C GLY A 160 2.96 10.42 1.93
N MET A 161 2.75 9.85 3.11
CA MET A 161 2.32 10.61 4.30
C MET A 161 3.45 11.49 4.83
N THR A 162 3.09 12.64 5.40
CA THR A 162 4.02 13.49 6.14
C THR A 162 4.41 12.88 7.48
N GLU A 163 5.47 13.35 8.11
CA GLU A 163 5.88 12.89 9.45
C GLU A 163 4.78 13.11 10.49
N ASP A 164 4.06 14.23 10.39
CA ASP A 164 2.96 14.56 11.31
C ASP A 164 1.80 13.57 11.11
N GLN A 165 1.42 13.27 9.87
CA GLN A 165 0.38 12.28 9.57
C GLN A 165 0.75 10.87 10.05
N VAL A 166 2.02 10.48 9.93
CA VAL A 166 2.50 9.19 10.44
C VAL A 166 2.51 9.18 11.98
N ALA A 167 2.92 10.31 12.60
CA ALA A 167 2.91 10.45 14.04
C ALA A 167 1.50 10.30 14.62
N ASP A 168 0.53 10.97 14.02
CA ASP A 168 -0.88 10.88 14.40
C ASP A 168 -1.40 9.45 14.24
N ALA A 169 -1.18 8.83 13.08
CA ALA A 169 -1.66 7.47 12.77
C ALA A 169 -1.04 6.39 13.67
N LEU A 170 0.19 6.57 14.14
CA LEU A 170 0.90 5.61 15.00
C LEU A 170 0.85 5.97 16.50
N GLY A 171 0.26 7.10 16.88
CA GLY A 171 0.27 7.60 18.26
C GLY A 171 1.69 7.93 18.75
N LEU A 172 2.55 8.44 17.88
CA LEU A 172 3.95 8.75 18.16
C LEU A 172 4.22 10.26 18.12
N SER A 173 5.38 10.68 18.66
CA SER A 173 5.86 12.02 18.39
C SER A 173 6.50 12.11 17.00
N ARG A 174 6.41 13.26 16.33
CA ARG A 174 7.09 13.53 15.06
C ARG A 174 8.60 13.20 15.14
N ARG A 175 9.26 13.52 16.27
CA ARG A 175 10.68 13.21 16.49
C ARG A 175 10.94 11.70 16.49
N SER A 176 10.03 10.91 17.05
CA SER A 176 10.13 9.44 17.00
C SER A 176 10.00 8.93 15.58
N VAL A 177 9.04 9.45 14.82
CA VAL A 177 8.86 9.08 13.40
C VAL A 177 10.09 9.44 12.57
N ALA A 178 10.65 10.64 12.73
CA ALA A 178 11.87 11.05 12.02
C ALA A 178 13.06 10.12 12.32
N ARG A 179 13.24 9.76 13.60
CA ARG A 179 14.29 8.83 14.01
C ARG A 179 14.07 7.43 13.44
N ASP A 180 12.86 6.94 13.49
CA ASP A 180 12.51 5.60 12.97
C ASP A 180 12.63 5.55 11.44
N TRP A 181 12.26 6.61 10.75
CA TRP A 181 12.48 6.78 9.32
C TRP A 181 13.97 6.72 8.95
N GLU A 182 14.83 7.45 9.69
CA GLU A 182 16.26 7.44 9.42
C GLU A 182 16.89 6.07 9.66
N LYS A 183 16.50 5.36 10.74
CA LYS A 183 16.95 3.99 10.99
C LYS A 183 16.54 3.03 9.86
N ALA A 184 15.27 3.09 9.45
CA ALA A 184 14.76 2.25 8.38
C ALA A 184 15.48 2.53 7.06
N ARG A 185 15.72 3.79 6.75
CA ARG A 185 16.42 4.21 5.53
C ARG A 185 17.87 3.72 5.49
N LEU A 186 18.59 3.82 6.62
CA LEU A 186 19.96 3.31 6.72
C LEU A 186 20.02 1.79 6.55
N PHE A 187 19.12 1.06 7.20
CA PHE A 187 19.02 -0.38 7.05
C PHE A 187 18.77 -0.77 5.59
N LEU A 188 17.75 -0.17 4.95
CA LEU A 188 17.40 -0.49 3.56
C LEU A 188 18.53 -0.12 2.60
N ALA A 189 19.23 0.99 2.81
CA ALA A 189 20.39 1.36 2.00
C ALA A 189 21.49 0.30 2.06
N THR A 190 21.77 -0.24 3.28
CA THR A 190 22.82 -1.26 3.47
C THR A 190 22.42 -2.63 2.91
N THR A 191 21.12 -2.96 2.93
CA THR A 191 20.62 -4.28 2.45
C THR A 191 20.43 -4.31 0.94
N LEU A 192 20.17 -3.15 0.32
CA LEU A 192 19.88 -3.05 -1.13
C LEU A 192 21.10 -2.71 -1.99
N ASP A 193 22.23 -2.28 -1.37
CA ASP A 193 23.53 -2.12 -2.06
C ASP A 193 24.11 -3.50 -2.41
#